data_1e0203941fbb5fb54f803c5db7c50b12
#
_entry.id   1e0203941fbb5fb54f803c5db7c50b12
#
_cell.length_a   1.000
_cell.length_b   1.000
_cell.length_c   1.000
_cell.angle_alpha   90.00
_cell.angle_beta   90.00
_cell.angle_gamma   90.00
#
_symmetry.space_group_name_H-M   'P 1'
#
loop_
_entity.id
_entity.type
_entity.pdbx_description
1 polymer ?
#
loop_
_entity_poly.entity_id
_entity_poly.type
_entity_poly.pdbx_seq_one_letter_code
_entity_poly.pdbx_strand_id
1 'polypeptide(L)'
;MAMTEWQIRRTNIGQNSIRVVLCDDDADFLNIFRAEIIEAFEKLNLKSELFTFNSADYIPESIFASCDMAFLDIDFEGEDYNGIDIARRLRGVNKKATLFFVTNFIDYAPAGYEVQAFRYILKRNRNNVLERYILQAAEQMAEDREFFSMSDGDSVIEFPLDDVSYMEVYDHEVLVHRKEGTHSLNASLSSLADQLEKCGFLRIHNSYLVNMRYIGKYRSRECILTDGTVLPASERSYSTQKQKYMLWKGFR
;
A
#
# COMPACT_ATOMS: atom_id res chain seq x y z
N MET A 1 37.55 7.19 3.43
CA MET A 1 36.31 6.74 2.74
C MET A 1 35.26 6.59 3.83
N ALA A 2 34.37 7.56 3.99
CA ALA A 2 33.29 7.46 4.97
C ALA A 2 32.36 6.34 4.52
N MET A 3 32.15 5.35 5.38
CA MET A 3 31.12 4.32 5.14
C MET A 3 29.78 5.03 5.15
N THR A 4 29.06 4.94 4.03
CA THR A 4 27.71 5.47 3.91
C THR A 4 26.82 4.66 4.87
N GLU A 5 26.44 5.25 6.00
CA GLU A 5 25.50 4.64 6.92
C GLU A 5 24.10 4.76 6.35
N TRP A 6 23.46 3.64 6.14
CA TRP A 6 22.04 3.57 5.79
C TRP A 6 21.27 2.77 6.85
N GLN A 7 20.00 3.11 7.03
CA GLN A 7 19.12 2.52 8.03
C GLN A 7 17.72 2.32 7.47
N ILE A 8 17.03 1.30 7.96
CA ILE A 8 15.60 1.15 7.79
C ILE A 8 14.94 1.75 9.04
N ARG A 9 14.12 2.77 8.85
CA ARG A 9 13.37 3.44 9.92
C ARG A 9 11.89 3.22 9.74
N ARG A 10 11.17 3.20 10.85
CA ARG A 10 9.71 3.28 10.88
C ARG A 10 9.36 4.67 11.33
N THR A 11 8.91 5.55 10.43
CA THR A 11 8.40 6.88 10.82
C THR A 11 7.67 7.62 9.70
N ASN A 12 6.84 8.50 10.18
CA ASN A 12 6.18 9.71 9.70
C ASN A 12 5.08 9.61 8.64
N ILE A 13 3.90 9.99 9.16
CA ILE A 13 2.69 10.41 8.45
C ILE A 13 3.00 11.72 7.73
N GLY A 14 2.74 11.84 6.43
CA GLY A 14 2.57 13.16 5.84
C GLY A 14 3.29 13.47 4.55
N GLN A 15 4.22 12.66 4.04
CA GLN A 15 4.87 12.99 2.76
C GLN A 15 4.15 12.43 1.53
N ASN A 16 3.50 11.27 1.63
CA ASN A 16 2.78 10.66 0.51
C ASN A 16 1.28 10.86 0.60
N SER A 17 0.62 11.00 -0.55
CA SER A 17 -0.83 11.05 -0.64
C SER A 17 -1.45 9.71 -0.25
N ILE A 18 -2.38 9.71 0.70
CA ILE A 18 -3.17 8.55 1.12
C ILE A 18 -4.28 8.32 0.09
N ARG A 19 -4.32 7.13 -0.50
CA ARG A 19 -5.32 6.77 -1.50
C ARG A 19 -6.58 6.25 -0.81
N VAL A 20 -7.66 6.99 -0.96
CA VAL A 20 -8.92 6.77 -0.26
C VAL A 20 -10.01 6.35 -1.25
N VAL A 21 -10.65 5.22 -1.00
CA VAL A 21 -11.82 4.75 -1.74
C VAL A 21 -13.07 5.03 -0.92
N LEU A 22 -14.07 5.68 -1.54
CA LEU A 22 -15.41 5.88 -1.00
C LEU A 22 -16.39 5.11 -1.87
N CYS A 23 -17.27 4.29 -1.28
CA CYS A 23 -18.32 3.60 -2.02
C CYS A 23 -19.63 3.62 -1.25
N ASP A 24 -20.67 4.20 -1.88
CA ASP A 24 -22.01 4.38 -1.32
C ASP A 24 -22.98 4.61 -2.48
N ASP A 25 -24.13 3.96 -2.54
CA ASP A 25 -25.11 4.09 -3.62
C ASP A 25 -25.90 5.39 -3.55
N ASP A 26 -25.98 6.02 -2.37
CA ASP A 26 -26.55 7.38 -2.20
C ASP A 26 -25.57 8.44 -2.72
N ALA A 27 -25.80 8.90 -3.95
CA ALA A 27 -24.94 9.88 -4.60
C ALA A 27 -24.90 11.24 -3.88
N ASP A 28 -25.97 11.65 -3.22
CA ASP A 28 -26.04 12.90 -2.46
C ASP A 28 -25.20 12.78 -1.19
N PHE A 29 -25.35 11.68 -0.46
CA PHE A 29 -24.50 11.37 0.68
C PHE A 29 -23.02 11.28 0.28
N LEU A 30 -22.71 10.58 -0.82
CA LEU A 30 -21.35 10.41 -1.31
C LEU A 30 -20.66 11.75 -1.60
N ASN A 31 -21.38 12.71 -2.20
CA ASN A 31 -20.86 14.05 -2.47
C ASN A 31 -20.58 14.83 -1.17
N ILE A 32 -21.48 14.77 -0.20
CA ILE A 32 -21.31 15.44 1.09
C ILE A 32 -20.14 14.79 1.83
N PHE A 33 -20.11 13.47 1.94
CA PHE A 33 -19.10 12.75 2.68
C PHE A 33 -17.69 12.89 2.06
N ARG A 34 -17.62 12.98 0.73
CA ARG A 34 -16.37 13.30 0.03
C ARG A 34 -15.80 14.64 0.49
N ALA A 35 -16.64 15.67 0.60
CA ALA A 35 -16.21 17.00 1.07
C ALA A 35 -15.74 16.96 2.53
N GLU A 36 -16.45 16.23 3.39
CA GLU A 36 -16.09 16.05 4.82
C GLU A 36 -14.74 15.31 4.98
N ILE A 37 -14.49 14.28 4.16
CA ILE A 37 -13.19 13.57 4.13
C ILE A 37 -12.07 14.52 3.73
N ILE A 38 -12.24 15.31 2.66
CA ILE A 38 -11.23 16.28 2.22
C ILE A 38 -10.91 17.27 3.35
N GLU A 39 -11.95 17.86 3.95
CA GLU A 39 -11.78 18.80 5.06
C GLU A 39 -11.05 18.17 6.25
N ALA A 40 -11.38 16.92 6.61
CA ALA A 40 -10.71 16.20 7.69
C ALA A 40 -9.22 15.96 7.38
N PHE A 41 -8.88 15.57 6.15
CA PHE A 41 -7.48 15.41 5.73
C PHE A 41 -6.71 16.74 5.76
N GLU A 42 -7.32 17.83 5.30
CA GLU A 42 -6.72 19.18 5.34
C GLU A 42 -6.45 19.63 6.79
N LYS A 43 -7.43 19.48 7.70
CA LYS A 43 -7.26 19.80 9.12
C LYS A 43 -6.13 19.01 9.79
N LEU A 44 -5.94 17.76 9.37
CA LEU A 44 -4.88 16.88 9.86
C LEU A 44 -3.53 17.11 9.16
N ASN A 45 -3.46 18.04 8.21
CA ASN A 45 -2.29 18.29 7.36
C ASN A 45 -1.80 17.01 6.65
N LEU A 46 -2.74 16.17 6.21
CA LEU A 46 -2.50 14.95 5.45
C LEU A 46 -2.88 15.15 3.99
N LYS A 47 -2.10 14.57 3.07
CA LYS A 47 -2.44 14.57 1.64
C LYS A 47 -3.32 13.36 1.32
N SER A 48 -4.35 13.54 0.49
CA SER A 48 -5.23 12.45 0.05
C SER A 48 -5.50 12.49 -1.44
N GLU A 49 -5.71 11.31 -2.01
CA GLU A 49 -6.23 11.11 -3.37
C GLU A 49 -7.52 10.28 -3.25
N LEU A 50 -8.68 10.88 -3.58
CA LEU A 50 -9.99 10.28 -3.37
C LEU A 50 -10.57 9.71 -4.66
N PHE A 51 -11.02 8.46 -4.57
CA PHE A 51 -11.76 7.74 -5.60
C PHE A 51 -13.16 7.44 -5.07
N THR A 52 -14.20 7.91 -5.77
CA THR A 52 -15.59 7.78 -5.37
C THR A 52 -16.37 6.89 -6.33
N PHE A 53 -17.15 5.97 -5.81
CA PHE A 53 -17.95 5.02 -6.59
C PHE A 53 -19.34 4.91 -5.98
N ASN A 54 -20.37 4.94 -6.81
CA ASN A 54 -21.77 4.73 -6.40
C ASN A 54 -22.23 3.28 -6.60
N SER A 55 -21.35 2.41 -7.09
CA SER A 55 -21.58 0.97 -7.23
C SER A 55 -20.25 0.23 -7.14
N ALA A 56 -20.26 -0.96 -6.55
CA ALA A 56 -19.09 -1.83 -6.43
C ALA A 56 -18.58 -2.35 -7.78
N ASP A 57 -19.46 -2.48 -8.76
CA ASP A 57 -19.13 -3.01 -10.09
C ASP A 57 -18.15 -2.13 -10.85
N TYR A 58 -18.15 -0.85 -10.54
CA TYR A 58 -17.28 0.13 -11.18
C TYR A 58 -15.91 0.30 -10.49
N ILE A 59 -15.66 -0.40 -9.37
CA ILE A 59 -14.36 -0.31 -8.69
C ILE A 59 -13.35 -1.27 -9.34
N PRO A 60 -12.34 -0.75 -10.08
CA PRO A 60 -11.29 -1.59 -10.64
C PRO A 60 -10.45 -2.27 -9.56
N GLU A 61 -10.02 -3.49 -9.78
CA GLU A 61 -9.12 -4.20 -8.84
C GLU A 61 -7.80 -3.46 -8.60
N SER A 62 -7.30 -2.73 -9.61
CA SER A 62 -6.11 -1.90 -9.48
C SER A 62 -6.27 -0.77 -8.46
N ILE A 63 -7.47 -0.22 -8.30
CA ILE A 63 -7.80 0.77 -7.28
C ILE A 63 -7.80 0.11 -5.91
N PHE A 64 -8.44 -1.05 -5.73
CA PHE A 64 -8.38 -1.79 -4.48
C PHE A 64 -6.96 -2.22 -4.09
N ALA A 65 -6.18 -2.70 -5.06
CA ALA A 65 -4.80 -3.12 -4.83
C ALA A 65 -3.90 -2.00 -4.31
N SER A 66 -4.21 -0.75 -4.67
CA SER A 66 -3.41 0.42 -4.34
C SER A 66 -4.03 1.34 -3.29
N CYS A 67 -5.22 1.03 -2.77
CA CYS A 67 -5.89 1.86 -1.80
C CYS A 67 -5.29 1.68 -0.41
N ASP A 68 -5.17 2.79 0.34
CA ASP A 68 -4.66 2.81 1.71
C ASP A 68 -5.82 2.80 2.71
N MET A 69 -6.91 3.52 2.42
CA MET A 69 -8.14 3.57 3.23
C MET A 69 -9.37 3.33 2.36
N ALA A 70 -10.34 2.59 2.86
CA ALA A 70 -11.62 2.39 2.20
C ALA A 70 -12.76 2.71 3.16
N PHE A 71 -13.70 3.56 2.74
CA PHE A 71 -14.95 3.86 3.43
C PHE A 71 -16.09 3.28 2.58
N LEU A 72 -16.75 2.27 3.09
CA LEU A 72 -17.77 1.52 2.37
C LEU A 72 -19.10 1.61 3.11
N ASP A 73 -20.19 1.91 2.40
CA ASP A 73 -21.52 1.60 2.95
C ASP A 73 -21.73 0.08 2.99
N ILE A 74 -22.66 -0.37 3.76
CA ILE A 74 -23.05 -1.78 3.84
C ILE A 74 -24.30 -2.07 3.02
N ASP A 75 -25.25 -1.14 3.04
CA ASP A 75 -26.54 -1.33 2.40
C ASP A 75 -26.54 -0.68 1.02
N PHE A 76 -26.78 -1.48 -0.01
CA PHE A 76 -26.86 -1.06 -1.41
C PHE A 76 -28.25 -1.42 -1.91
N GLU A 77 -29.14 -0.43 -2.08
CA GLU A 77 -30.51 -0.66 -2.51
C GLU A 77 -30.60 -1.27 -3.90
N GLY A 78 -31.29 -2.41 -4.00
CA GLY A 78 -31.56 -3.09 -5.28
C GLY A 78 -30.40 -3.90 -5.86
N GLU A 79 -29.30 -4.05 -5.14
CA GLU A 79 -28.15 -4.84 -5.56
C GLU A 79 -28.15 -6.23 -4.89
N ASP A 80 -27.57 -7.22 -5.59
CA ASP A 80 -27.42 -8.58 -5.06
C ASP A 80 -26.21 -8.75 -4.13
N TYR A 81 -25.48 -7.66 -3.83
CA TYR A 81 -24.31 -7.62 -2.94
C TYR A 81 -24.46 -6.51 -1.89
N ASN A 82 -23.67 -6.61 -0.85
CA ASN A 82 -23.59 -5.59 0.20
C ASN A 82 -22.13 -5.15 0.45
N GLY A 83 -21.94 -4.15 1.31
CA GLY A 83 -20.62 -3.62 1.62
C GLY A 83 -19.64 -4.64 2.22
N ILE A 84 -20.13 -5.71 2.84
CA ILE A 84 -19.26 -6.81 3.33
C ILE A 84 -18.66 -7.58 2.15
N ASP A 85 -19.42 -7.79 1.07
CA ASP A 85 -18.93 -8.47 -0.13
C ASP A 85 -17.89 -7.61 -0.85
N ILE A 86 -18.10 -6.28 -0.89
CA ILE A 86 -17.10 -5.32 -1.38
C ILE A 86 -15.82 -5.40 -0.54
N ALA A 87 -15.96 -5.45 0.78
CA ALA A 87 -14.83 -5.57 1.70
C ALA A 87 -14.07 -6.90 1.52
N ARG A 88 -14.77 -8.00 1.25
CA ARG A 88 -14.14 -9.30 0.91
C ARG A 88 -13.33 -9.22 -0.39
N ARG A 89 -13.88 -8.55 -1.44
CA ARG A 89 -13.11 -8.28 -2.67
C ARG A 89 -11.85 -7.47 -2.39
N LEU A 90 -11.96 -6.39 -1.61
CA LEU A 90 -10.81 -5.59 -1.19
C LEU A 90 -9.76 -6.46 -0.49
N ARG A 91 -10.16 -7.29 0.50
CA ARG A 91 -9.25 -8.18 1.24
C ARG A 91 -8.59 -9.25 0.37
N GLY A 92 -9.25 -9.69 -0.70
CA GLY A 92 -8.69 -10.62 -1.69
C GLY A 92 -7.45 -10.08 -2.39
N VAL A 93 -7.37 -8.76 -2.62
CA VAL A 93 -6.26 -8.12 -3.34
C VAL A 93 -5.38 -7.24 -2.43
N ASN A 94 -5.94 -6.70 -1.33
CA ASN A 94 -5.24 -5.80 -0.42
C ASN A 94 -5.61 -6.06 1.04
N LYS A 95 -4.76 -6.82 1.73
CA LYS A 95 -4.96 -7.14 3.15
C LYS A 95 -4.60 -6.00 4.09
N LYS A 96 -3.87 -4.99 3.62
CA LYS A 96 -3.33 -3.89 4.44
C LYS A 96 -4.21 -2.65 4.45
N ALA A 97 -5.13 -2.49 3.50
CA ALA A 97 -6.00 -1.33 3.45
C ALA A 97 -6.77 -1.17 4.77
N THR A 98 -6.80 0.04 5.32
CA THR A 98 -7.60 0.35 6.49
C THR A 98 -9.06 0.50 6.08
N LEU A 99 -9.93 -0.39 6.57
CA LEU A 99 -11.33 -0.48 6.18
C LEU A 99 -12.24 0.17 7.22
N PHE A 100 -13.09 1.08 6.77
CA PHE A 100 -14.18 1.68 7.53
C PHE A 100 -15.52 1.30 6.91
N PHE A 101 -16.47 0.91 7.73
CA PHE A 101 -17.86 0.90 7.32
C PHE A 101 -18.55 2.19 7.74
N VAL A 102 -19.31 2.81 6.81
CA VAL A 102 -20.05 4.05 7.05
C VAL A 102 -21.50 3.79 6.66
N THR A 103 -22.37 3.53 7.63
CA THR A 103 -23.71 3.04 7.38
C THR A 103 -24.73 3.56 8.39
N ASN A 104 -26.00 3.42 8.07
CA ASN A 104 -27.10 3.67 9.00
C ASN A 104 -27.42 2.44 9.90
N PHE A 105 -26.91 1.25 9.54
CA PHE A 105 -27.27 -0.03 10.16
C PHE A 105 -26.15 -0.56 11.06
N ILE A 106 -26.42 -0.71 12.35
CA ILE A 106 -25.43 -1.21 13.32
C ILE A 106 -25.41 -2.75 13.42
N ASP A 107 -26.44 -3.41 12.94
CA ASP A 107 -26.65 -4.85 13.12
C ASP A 107 -25.62 -5.70 12.34
N TYR A 108 -24.95 -5.11 11.36
CA TYR A 108 -23.89 -5.76 10.56
C TYR A 108 -22.49 -5.68 11.21
N ALA A 109 -22.35 -5.05 12.37
CA ALA A 109 -21.05 -4.93 13.05
C ALA A 109 -20.34 -6.29 13.28
N PRO A 110 -21.03 -7.42 13.61
CA PRO A 110 -20.38 -8.73 13.72
C PRO A 110 -19.69 -9.19 12.44
N ALA A 111 -20.31 -8.96 11.27
CA ALA A 111 -19.73 -9.35 9.97
C ALA A 111 -18.48 -8.49 9.61
N GLY A 112 -18.35 -7.29 10.17
CA GLY A 112 -17.19 -6.44 10.01
C GLY A 112 -15.91 -7.06 10.58
N TYR A 113 -16.00 -7.94 11.59
CA TYR A 113 -14.84 -8.64 12.15
C TYR A 113 -14.23 -9.64 11.14
N GLU A 114 -15.04 -10.28 10.30
CA GLU A 114 -14.55 -11.23 9.29
C GLU A 114 -13.62 -10.57 8.28
N VAL A 115 -13.89 -9.31 7.93
CA VAL A 115 -13.11 -8.52 6.98
C VAL A 115 -12.11 -7.59 7.65
N GLN A 116 -11.91 -7.73 8.98
CA GLN A 116 -10.98 -6.93 9.77
C GLN A 116 -11.21 -5.43 9.56
N ALA A 117 -12.48 -4.99 9.72
CA ALA A 117 -12.82 -3.57 9.68
C ALA A 117 -12.14 -2.83 10.84
N PHE A 118 -11.50 -1.71 10.53
CA PHE A 118 -10.82 -0.87 11.53
C PHE A 118 -11.83 -0.18 12.42
N ARG A 119 -12.89 0.40 11.84
CA ARG A 119 -13.98 1.06 12.59
C ARG A 119 -15.30 0.95 11.84
N TYR A 120 -16.35 1.05 12.62
CA TYR A 120 -17.72 1.15 12.19
C TYR A 120 -18.24 2.56 12.50
N ILE A 121 -18.73 3.29 11.51
CA ILE A 121 -19.15 4.68 11.63
C ILE A 121 -20.63 4.76 11.26
N LEU A 122 -21.46 5.21 12.17
CA LEU A 122 -22.84 5.52 11.83
C LEU A 122 -22.91 6.84 11.03
N LYS A 123 -23.59 6.84 9.88
CA LYS A 123 -23.72 8.02 9.00
C LYS A 123 -24.13 9.28 9.79
N ARG A 124 -25.07 9.16 10.74
CA ARG A 124 -25.55 10.26 11.60
C ARG A 124 -24.52 10.82 12.58
N ASN A 125 -23.50 10.04 12.96
CA ASN A 125 -22.51 10.40 13.99
C ASN A 125 -21.12 10.66 13.41
N ARG A 126 -20.94 10.57 12.08
CA ARG A 126 -19.65 10.59 11.41
C ARG A 126 -18.81 11.83 11.73
N ASN A 127 -19.44 13.02 11.77
CA ASN A 127 -18.74 14.28 12.00
C ASN A 127 -17.99 14.34 13.35
N ASN A 128 -18.45 13.59 14.35
CA ASN A 128 -17.85 13.58 15.69
C ASN A 128 -16.62 12.66 15.79
N VAL A 129 -16.42 11.76 14.84
CA VAL A 129 -15.41 10.70 14.95
C VAL A 129 -14.45 10.66 13.77
N LEU A 130 -14.80 11.27 12.63
CA LEU A 130 -14.11 11.13 11.36
C LEU A 130 -12.64 11.51 11.45
N GLU A 131 -12.34 12.74 11.89
CA GLU A 131 -10.96 13.26 12.02
C GLU A 131 -10.13 12.35 12.94
N ARG A 132 -10.68 11.97 14.09
CA ARG A 132 -10.00 11.09 15.05
C ARG A 132 -9.68 9.73 14.45
N TYR A 133 -10.61 9.13 13.69
CA TYR A 133 -10.42 7.80 13.12
C TYR A 133 -9.46 7.82 11.92
N ILE A 134 -9.51 8.89 11.11
CA ILE A 134 -8.52 9.10 10.04
C ILE A 134 -7.12 9.25 10.66
N LEU A 135 -6.97 10.06 11.72
CA LEU A 135 -5.69 10.23 12.39
C LEU A 135 -5.16 8.89 12.94
N GLN A 136 -5.99 8.14 13.68
CA GLN A 136 -5.58 6.82 14.20
C GLN A 136 -5.16 5.84 13.11
N ALA A 137 -5.90 5.82 11.98
CA ALA A 137 -5.54 4.98 10.85
C ALA A 137 -4.22 5.43 10.22
N ALA A 138 -4.03 6.73 10.02
CA ALA A 138 -2.80 7.27 9.47
C ALA A 138 -1.59 6.99 10.39
N GLU A 139 -1.74 7.12 11.70
CA GLU A 139 -0.72 6.76 12.69
C GLU A 139 -0.34 5.28 12.60
N GLN A 140 -1.33 4.38 12.58
CA GLN A 140 -1.08 2.95 12.42
C GLN A 140 -0.39 2.62 11.08
N MET A 141 -0.83 3.26 9.99
CA MET A 141 -0.20 3.10 8.68
C MET A 141 1.26 3.58 8.68
N ALA A 142 1.57 4.64 9.44
CA ALA A 142 2.92 5.14 9.57
C ALA A 142 3.81 4.22 10.42
N GLU A 143 3.28 3.63 11.48
CA GLU A 143 3.99 2.62 12.27
C GLU A 143 4.36 1.39 11.43
N ASP A 144 3.50 1.03 10.47
CA ASP A 144 3.70 -0.11 9.55
C ASP A 144 4.57 0.24 8.32
N ARG A 145 4.84 1.52 8.04
CA ARG A 145 5.69 1.93 6.93
C ARG A 145 7.16 1.86 7.31
N GLU A 146 7.92 1.18 6.48
CA GLU A 146 9.37 1.13 6.55
C GLU A 146 9.97 2.13 5.57
N PHE A 147 10.88 2.97 6.06
CA PHE A 147 11.61 3.95 5.26
C PHE A 147 13.05 3.51 5.10
N PHE A 148 13.57 3.70 3.92
CA PHE A 148 15.00 3.67 3.68
C PHE A 148 15.57 5.05 3.94
N SER A 149 16.57 5.13 4.81
CA SER A 149 17.26 6.37 5.14
C SER A 149 18.77 6.16 4.97
N MET A 150 19.42 7.06 4.29
CA MET A 150 20.86 6.99 4.04
C MET A 150 21.49 8.39 4.15
N SER A 151 22.67 8.45 4.76
CA SER A 151 23.49 9.66 4.78
C SER A 151 24.35 9.72 3.52
N ASP A 152 24.28 10.84 2.80
CA ASP A 152 25.12 11.16 1.66
C ASP A 152 25.86 12.48 1.97
N GLY A 153 27.02 12.35 2.60
CA GLY A 153 27.77 13.52 3.10
C GLY A 153 26.97 14.29 4.15
N ASP A 154 26.65 15.55 3.85
CA ASP A 154 25.91 16.46 4.74
C ASP A 154 24.38 16.34 4.58
N SER A 155 23.89 15.51 3.67
CA SER A 155 22.46 15.30 3.42
C SER A 155 21.98 13.93 3.87
N VAL A 156 20.69 13.85 4.22
CA VAL A 156 20.00 12.59 4.49
C VAL A 156 18.97 12.38 3.40
N ILE A 157 19.06 11.22 2.73
CA ILE A 157 18.10 10.78 1.73
C ILE A 157 17.17 9.81 2.40
N GLU A 158 15.86 10.07 2.34
CA GLU A 158 14.84 9.23 2.93
C GLU A 158 13.68 9.02 1.96
N PHE A 159 13.23 7.76 1.83
CA PHE A 159 12.07 7.42 1.02
C PHE A 159 11.38 6.14 1.53
N PRO A 160 10.04 6.03 1.35
CA PRO A 160 9.30 4.84 1.73
C PRO A 160 9.75 3.63 0.91
N LEU A 161 9.96 2.49 1.56
CA LEU A 161 10.27 1.24 0.85
C LEU A 161 9.12 0.78 -0.05
N ASP A 162 7.88 1.14 0.28
CA ASP A 162 6.70 0.85 -0.53
C ASP A 162 6.70 1.57 -1.90
N ASP A 163 7.47 2.64 -2.05
CA ASP A 163 7.61 3.37 -3.31
C ASP A 163 8.70 2.81 -4.23
N VAL A 164 9.55 1.95 -3.68
CA VAL A 164 10.63 1.31 -4.43
C VAL A 164 10.08 0.09 -5.16
N SER A 165 10.17 0.08 -6.48
CA SER A 165 9.79 -1.07 -7.32
C SER A 165 10.90 -2.12 -7.40
N TYR A 166 12.13 -1.67 -7.67
CA TYR A 166 13.32 -2.53 -7.69
C TYR A 166 14.59 -1.71 -7.53
N MET A 167 15.69 -2.40 -7.27
CA MET A 167 17.04 -1.86 -7.25
C MET A 167 17.91 -2.68 -8.19
N GLU A 168 18.83 -2.01 -8.90
CA GLU A 168 19.78 -2.67 -9.80
C GLU A 168 21.21 -2.15 -9.60
N VAL A 169 22.18 -3.00 -9.89
CA VAL A 169 23.59 -2.58 -10.00
C VAL A 169 23.83 -2.02 -11.39
N TYR A 170 24.27 -0.78 -11.46
CA TYR A 170 24.68 -0.12 -12.68
C TYR A 170 25.95 0.70 -12.43
N ASP A 171 26.99 0.49 -13.23
CA ASP A 171 28.27 1.20 -13.17
C ASP A 171 28.84 1.38 -11.74
N HIS A 172 28.90 0.25 -10.98
CA HIS A 172 29.39 0.18 -9.59
C HIS A 172 28.51 0.83 -8.53
N GLU A 173 27.37 1.40 -8.89
CA GLU A 173 26.38 1.98 -8.00
C GLU A 173 25.10 1.14 -7.95
N VAL A 174 24.27 1.36 -6.95
CA VAL A 174 22.93 0.80 -6.90
C VAL A 174 21.92 1.87 -7.29
N LEU A 175 21.22 1.64 -8.39
CA LEU A 175 20.09 2.47 -8.78
C LEU A 175 18.82 1.99 -8.09
N VAL A 176 18.13 2.88 -7.41
CA VAL A 176 16.84 2.65 -6.75
C VAL A 176 15.74 3.23 -7.63
N HIS A 177 14.93 2.35 -8.21
CA HIS A 177 13.79 2.73 -9.04
C HIS A 177 12.54 2.90 -8.18
N ARG A 178 11.99 4.11 -8.17
CA ARG A 178 10.84 4.54 -7.36
C ARG A 178 9.74 5.12 -8.25
N LYS A 179 8.55 5.29 -7.69
CA LYS A 179 7.43 5.97 -8.38
C LYS A 179 7.81 7.38 -8.84
N GLU A 180 8.63 8.09 -8.07
CA GLU A 180 9.03 9.49 -8.33
C GLU A 180 10.35 9.61 -9.09
N GLY A 181 10.87 8.52 -9.69
CA GLY A 181 12.12 8.50 -10.44
C GLY A 181 13.19 7.61 -9.83
N THR A 182 14.39 7.70 -10.39
CA THR A 182 15.54 6.85 -10.02
C THR A 182 16.54 7.63 -9.18
N HIS A 183 17.08 6.99 -8.14
CA HIS A 183 18.10 7.53 -7.26
C HIS A 183 19.31 6.61 -7.21
N SER A 184 20.52 7.16 -7.27
CA SER A 184 21.77 6.40 -7.16
C SER A 184 22.25 6.32 -5.72
N LEU A 185 22.70 5.13 -5.31
CA LEU A 185 23.26 4.85 -4.01
C LEU A 185 24.67 4.28 -4.13
N ASN A 186 25.61 4.83 -3.40
CA ASN A 186 26.94 4.24 -3.24
C ASN A 186 26.89 3.13 -2.17
N ALA A 187 26.30 1.99 -2.51
CA ALA A 187 26.15 0.84 -1.62
C ALA A 187 26.30 -0.47 -2.40
N SER A 188 26.56 -1.59 -1.70
CA SER A 188 26.51 -2.88 -2.37
C SER A 188 25.09 -3.45 -2.33
N LEU A 189 24.61 -3.99 -3.47
CA LEU A 189 23.29 -4.63 -3.53
C LEU A 189 23.19 -5.82 -2.55
N SER A 190 24.31 -6.47 -2.22
CA SER A 190 24.33 -7.57 -1.26
C SER A 190 24.04 -7.09 0.16
N SER A 191 24.66 -5.98 0.60
CA SER A 191 24.40 -5.42 1.93
C SER A 191 22.96 -4.92 2.07
N LEU A 192 22.39 -4.37 1.00
CA LEU A 192 20.99 -3.95 0.96
C LEU A 192 20.05 -5.16 1.01
N ALA A 193 20.34 -6.23 0.26
CA ALA A 193 19.50 -7.42 0.20
C ALA A 193 19.32 -8.10 1.56
N ASP A 194 20.38 -8.18 2.37
CA ASP A 194 20.36 -8.84 3.69
C ASP A 194 19.31 -8.23 4.66
N GLN A 195 19.05 -6.93 4.55
CA GLN A 195 18.07 -6.23 5.37
C GLN A 195 16.72 -6.11 4.65
N LEU A 196 16.72 -5.77 3.35
CA LEU A 196 15.51 -5.51 2.59
C LEU A 196 14.70 -6.79 2.29
N GLU A 197 15.32 -7.99 2.30
CA GLU A 197 14.58 -9.24 2.20
C GLU A 197 13.56 -9.40 3.34
N LYS A 198 13.83 -8.87 4.53
CA LYS A 198 12.90 -8.86 5.68
C LYS A 198 11.73 -7.90 5.47
N CYS A 199 11.92 -6.89 4.61
CA CYS A 199 10.95 -5.85 4.27
C CYS A 199 10.16 -6.17 2.98
N GLY A 200 10.21 -7.41 2.51
CA GLY A 200 9.43 -7.83 1.33
C GLY A 200 10.14 -7.65 -0.01
N PHE A 201 11.48 -7.56 -0.01
CA PHE A 201 12.25 -7.60 -1.24
C PHE A 201 12.75 -9.00 -1.55
N LEU A 202 12.99 -9.27 -2.84
CA LEU A 202 13.44 -10.56 -3.35
C LEU A 202 14.65 -10.37 -4.27
N ARG A 203 15.77 -11.02 -3.96
CA ARG A 203 16.95 -10.99 -4.84
C ARG A 203 16.79 -11.97 -5.99
N ILE A 204 16.30 -11.50 -7.13
CA ILE A 204 16.03 -12.34 -8.31
C ILE A 204 17.27 -12.59 -9.16
N HIS A 205 18.30 -11.74 -9.05
CA HIS A 205 19.55 -11.81 -9.79
C HIS A 205 20.71 -11.21 -8.97
N ASN A 206 21.97 -11.48 -9.34
CA ASN A 206 23.12 -10.83 -8.69
C ASN A 206 23.06 -9.30 -8.75
N SER A 207 22.45 -8.77 -9.81
CA SER A 207 22.31 -7.33 -10.06
C SER A 207 20.90 -6.78 -9.81
N TYR A 208 19.94 -7.61 -9.39
CA TYR A 208 18.54 -7.15 -9.21
C TYR A 208 17.93 -7.60 -7.90
N LEU A 209 17.40 -6.63 -7.14
CA LEU A 209 16.60 -6.80 -5.93
C LEU A 209 15.23 -6.15 -6.16
N VAL A 210 14.16 -6.92 -6.09
CA VAL A 210 12.80 -6.51 -6.47
C VAL A 210 11.87 -6.50 -5.27
N ASN A 211 11.09 -5.45 -5.12
CA ASN A 211 10.00 -5.44 -4.15
C ASN A 211 8.88 -6.39 -4.62
N MET A 212 8.58 -7.38 -3.80
CA MET A 212 7.63 -8.46 -4.14
C MET A 212 6.21 -7.96 -4.43
N ARG A 213 5.83 -6.76 -3.95
CA ARG A 213 4.54 -6.12 -4.23
C ARG A 213 4.39 -5.73 -5.71
N TYR A 214 5.49 -5.42 -6.38
CA TYR A 214 5.50 -5.01 -7.77
C TYR A 214 5.67 -6.18 -8.74
N ILE A 215 5.83 -7.41 -8.25
CA ILE A 215 5.95 -8.58 -9.13
C ILE A 215 4.58 -8.95 -9.69
N GLY A 216 4.39 -8.72 -10.98
CA GLY A 216 3.25 -9.20 -11.75
C GLY A 216 3.39 -10.67 -12.14
N LYS A 217 4.58 -11.07 -12.65
CA LYS A 217 4.86 -12.45 -13.07
C LYS A 217 6.34 -12.81 -12.84
N TYR A 218 6.60 -13.97 -12.22
CA TYR A 218 7.96 -14.43 -11.95
C TYR A 218 8.22 -15.77 -12.61
N ARG A 219 9.23 -15.85 -13.47
CA ARG A 219 9.69 -17.03 -14.22
C ARG A 219 11.18 -17.30 -13.99
N SER A 220 11.67 -18.44 -14.47
CA SER A 220 13.05 -18.87 -14.21
C SER A 220 14.14 -17.91 -14.74
N ARG A 221 13.85 -17.16 -15.82
CA ARG A 221 14.81 -16.25 -16.46
C ARG A 221 14.38 -14.80 -16.47
N GLU A 222 13.15 -14.51 -16.06
CA GLU A 222 12.60 -13.16 -16.11
C GLU A 222 11.64 -12.89 -14.95
N CYS A 223 11.61 -11.64 -14.52
CA CYS A 223 10.60 -11.10 -13.60
C CYS A 223 9.90 -9.93 -14.29
N ILE A 224 8.59 -10.02 -14.47
CA ILE A 224 7.78 -8.96 -15.08
C ILE A 224 7.07 -8.23 -13.95
N LEU A 225 7.30 -6.92 -13.86
CA LEU A 225 6.67 -6.07 -12.87
C LEU A 225 5.23 -5.70 -13.29
N THR A 226 4.47 -5.14 -12.37
CA THR A 226 3.07 -4.72 -12.60
C THR A 226 2.90 -3.61 -13.62
N ASP A 227 3.96 -2.82 -13.84
CA ASP A 227 4.03 -1.76 -14.87
C ASP A 227 4.50 -2.28 -16.25
N GLY A 228 4.79 -3.59 -16.35
CA GLY A 228 5.29 -4.21 -17.57
C GLY A 228 6.82 -4.24 -17.72
N THR A 229 7.58 -3.67 -16.79
CA THR A 229 9.05 -3.73 -16.80
C THR A 229 9.52 -5.18 -16.70
N VAL A 230 10.43 -5.59 -17.58
CA VAL A 230 10.99 -6.95 -17.62
C VAL A 230 12.41 -6.93 -17.08
N LEU A 231 12.66 -7.66 -16.00
CA LEU A 231 13.96 -7.78 -15.37
C LEU A 231 14.52 -9.20 -15.55
N PRO A 232 15.84 -9.37 -15.79
CA PRO A 232 16.45 -10.69 -15.85
C PRO A 232 16.44 -11.36 -14.48
N ALA A 233 16.17 -12.66 -14.45
CA ALA A 233 16.20 -13.48 -13.25
C ALA A 233 17.21 -14.61 -13.37
N SER A 234 17.80 -15.00 -12.24
CA SER A 234 18.78 -16.09 -12.19
C SER A 234 18.08 -17.45 -12.15
N GLU A 235 18.27 -18.26 -13.20
CA GLU A 235 17.76 -19.62 -13.27
C GLU A 235 18.28 -20.50 -12.11
N ARG A 236 19.55 -20.28 -11.72
CA ARG A 236 20.19 -21.04 -10.65
C ARG A 236 19.52 -20.86 -9.27
N SER A 237 19.04 -19.67 -8.96
CA SER A 237 18.38 -19.35 -7.66
C SER A 237 16.85 -19.38 -7.74
N TYR A 238 16.29 -19.58 -8.93
CA TYR A 238 14.85 -19.46 -9.17
C TYR A 238 13.98 -20.28 -8.23
N SER A 239 14.30 -21.57 -8.02
CA SER A 239 13.49 -22.45 -7.19
C SER A 239 13.36 -21.93 -5.75
N THR A 240 14.49 -21.53 -5.14
CA THR A 240 14.55 -20.99 -3.79
C THR A 240 13.82 -19.63 -3.69
N GLN A 241 14.06 -18.76 -4.64
CA GLN A 241 13.45 -17.43 -4.64
C GLN A 241 11.94 -17.50 -4.93
N LYS A 242 11.51 -18.40 -5.81
CA LYS A 242 10.08 -18.66 -6.04
C LYS A 242 9.38 -19.14 -4.78
N GLN A 243 10.01 -20.03 -4.01
CA GLN A 243 9.44 -20.49 -2.75
C GLN A 243 9.25 -19.34 -1.75
N LYS A 244 10.27 -18.47 -1.58
CA LYS A 244 10.15 -17.25 -0.75
C LYS A 244 8.99 -16.37 -1.20
N TYR A 245 8.87 -16.12 -2.51
CA TYR A 245 7.80 -15.31 -3.08
C TYR A 245 6.41 -15.91 -2.85
N MET A 246 6.25 -17.23 -3.02
CA MET A 246 4.99 -17.93 -2.78
C MET A 246 4.58 -17.86 -1.31
N LEU A 247 5.53 -18.06 -0.37
CA LEU A 247 5.28 -17.91 1.06
C LEU A 247 4.85 -16.49 1.42
N TRP A 248 5.51 -15.48 0.85
CA TRP A 248 5.16 -14.08 1.06
C TRP A 248 3.74 -13.77 0.55
N LYS A 249 3.34 -14.32 -0.60
CA LYS A 249 1.97 -14.21 -1.14
C LYS A 249 0.91 -14.99 -0.34
N GLY A 250 1.31 -15.80 0.65
CA GLY A 250 0.39 -16.63 1.43
C GLY A 250 -0.02 -17.94 0.75
N PHE A 251 0.64 -18.35 -0.32
CA PHE A 251 0.52 -19.70 -0.88
C PHE A 251 1.37 -20.67 -0.04
N ARG A 252 0.72 -21.67 0.58
CA ARG A 252 1.38 -22.78 1.30
C ARG A 252 1.49 -24.01 0.43
#